data_bd4d1ce9b20e8479c1a5067455634a0d
#
_entry.id   bd4d1ce9b20e8479c1a5067455634a0d
#
_cell.length_a   1.000
_cell.length_b   1.000
_cell.length_c   1.000
_cell.angle_alpha   90.00
_cell.angle_beta   90.00
_cell.angle_gamma   90.00
#
_symmetry.space_group_name_H-M   'P 1'
#
loop_
_entity.id
_entity.type
_entity.pdbx_description
1 polymer ?
#
loop_
_entity_poly.entity_id
_entity_poly.type
_entity_poly.pdbx_seq_one_letter_code
_entity_poly.pdbx_strand_id
1 'polypeptide(L)'
;MTVLQDVDIDIYASEVLLLIGPSGSGKTTLLHILGRLLHPMHGVVELHGKPTAFLDADELAMQRLKHFGFVFQAYNLFPVLTAAENVMVALDLLGASKRVAKDRARELLEVVGLGDRLDAYPSHLSSGQRQRVAIARALAGDPEILMADEPTAALDAENGLKAMELFRTLARERRCAVVIVTHDPRTQRFADRIVHLEDGRIVECSTLAPFPTANALHAPVSPPLSQGGM
;
A
#
# COMPACT_ATOMS: atom_id res chain seq x y z
N MET A 1 12.01 8.80 21.09
CA MET A 1 10.70 8.26 21.51
C MET A 1 10.43 7.05 20.61
N THR A 2 10.23 5.87 21.19
CA THR A 2 9.92 4.66 20.43
C THR A 2 8.45 4.72 20.00
N VAL A 3 8.16 4.61 18.70
CA VAL A 3 6.80 4.71 18.14
C VAL A 3 6.14 3.32 18.03
N LEU A 4 6.92 2.29 17.71
CA LEU A 4 6.44 0.91 17.59
C LEU A 4 7.24 -0.01 18.51
N GLN A 5 6.59 -0.97 19.14
CA GLN A 5 7.21 -1.92 20.09
C GLN A 5 6.62 -3.32 19.90
N ASP A 6 7.51 -4.29 19.70
CA ASP A 6 7.15 -5.72 19.63
C ASP A 6 5.98 -5.99 18.65
N VAL A 7 6.10 -5.47 17.42
CA VAL A 7 5.08 -5.62 16.37
C VAL A 7 5.46 -6.81 15.49
N ASP A 8 4.58 -7.80 15.44
CA ASP A 8 4.71 -8.99 14.62
C ASP A 8 3.50 -9.08 13.68
N ILE A 9 3.71 -9.06 12.37
CA ILE A 9 2.63 -9.03 11.40
C ILE A 9 3.04 -9.66 10.08
N ASP A 10 2.19 -10.55 9.57
CA ASP A 10 2.31 -11.12 8.23
C ASP A 10 1.34 -10.43 7.28
N ILE A 11 1.73 -10.35 6.00
CA ILE A 11 0.89 -9.85 4.90
C ILE A 11 0.74 -10.98 3.88
N TYR A 12 -0.51 -11.28 3.48
CA TYR A 12 -0.80 -12.38 2.57
C TYR A 12 -1.28 -11.88 1.21
N ALA A 13 -0.91 -12.61 0.16
CA ALA A 13 -1.40 -12.30 -1.19
C ALA A 13 -2.93 -12.38 -1.25
N SER A 14 -3.54 -11.49 -2.03
CA SER A 14 -5.00 -11.41 -2.22
C SER A 14 -5.80 -11.02 -0.98
N GLU A 15 -5.16 -10.56 0.10
CA GLU A 15 -5.88 -10.04 1.27
C GLU A 15 -6.06 -8.51 1.22
N VAL A 16 -7.12 -8.04 1.85
CA VAL A 16 -7.27 -6.65 2.28
C VAL A 16 -7.06 -6.62 3.79
N LEU A 17 -5.92 -6.08 4.22
CA LEU A 17 -5.54 -5.89 5.61
C LEU A 17 -5.79 -4.44 6.02
N LEU A 18 -6.63 -4.23 7.04
CA LEU A 18 -6.78 -2.91 7.64
C LEU A 18 -5.92 -2.76 8.89
N LEU A 19 -5.19 -1.66 8.98
CA LEU A 19 -4.51 -1.19 10.19
C LEU A 19 -5.35 -0.05 10.77
N ILE A 20 -5.97 -0.29 11.92
CA ILE A 20 -6.83 0.69 12.59
C ILE A 20 -6.33 0.97 14.01
N GLY A 21 -6.82 2.05 14.61
CA GLY A 21 -6.44 2.50 15.96
C GLY A 21 -6.49 4.00 16.10
N PRO A 22 -6.29 4.55 17.30
CA PRO A 22 -6.34 5.98 17.55
C PRO A 22 -5.24 6.76 16.79
N SER A 23 -5.43 8.08 16.68
CA SER A 23 -4.40 8.96 16.10
C SER A 23 -3.12 8.87 16.94
N GLY A 24 -1.96 8.83 16.29
CA GLY A 24 -0.67 8.72 16.97
C GLY A 24 -0.28 7.29 17.40
N SER A 25 -1.11 6.26 17.19
CA SER A 25 -0.78 4.88 17.58
C SER A 25 0.35 4.22 16.78
N GLY A 26 0.88 4.87 15.73
CA GLY A 26 1.99 4.35 14.93
C GLY A 26 1.59 3.69 13.61
N LYS A 27 0.32 3.72 13.18
CA LYS A 27 -0.17 3.05 11.95
C LYS A 27 0.58 3.46 10.69
N THR A 28 0.68 4.76 10.41
CA THR A 28 1.43 5.28 9.26
C THR A 28 2.91 4.91 9.34
N THR A 29 3.50 4.93 10.56
CA THR A 29 4.89 4.50 10.78
C THR A 29 5.05 3.02 10.43
N LEU A 30 4.13 2.16 10.90
CA LEU A 30 4.13 0.74 10.57
C LEU A 30 3.97 0.52 9.06
N LEU A 31 3.02 1.18 8.42
CA LEU A 31 2.82 1.12 6.97
C LEU A 31 4.11 1.50 6.21
N HIS A 32 4.78 2.57 6.64
CA HIS A 32 6.01 3.04 6.01
C HIS A 32 7.20 2.08 6.24
N ILE A 33 7.27 1.42 7.38
CA ILE A 33 8.29 0.39 7.65
C ILE A 33 8.02 -0.85 6.78
N LEU A 34 6.79 -1.34 6.74
CA LEU A 34 6.38 -2.46 5.89
C LEU A 34 6.63 -2.15 4.40
N GLY A 35 6.30 -0.93 3.96
CA GLY A 35 6.57 -0.44 2.61
C GLY A 35 8.01 -0.01 2.35
N ARG A 36 8.92 -0.15 3.34
CA ARG A 36 10.36 0.19 3.25
C ARG A 36 10.65 1.64 2.92
N LEU A 37 9.75 2.53 3.29
CA LEU A 37 9.99 3.97 3.27
C LEU A 37 10.75 4.43 4.53
N LEU A 38 10.61 3.67 5.63
CA LEU A 38 11.35 3.86 6.88
C LEU A 38 12.07 2.55 7.25
N HIS A 39 13.22 2.69 7.89
CA HIS A 39 13.95 1.57 8.47
C HIS A 39 13.52 1.37 9.92
N PRO A 40 13.24 0.12 10.36
CA PRO A 40 13.04 -0.13 11.78
C PRO A 40 14.38 0.03 12.53
N MET A 41 14.32 0.58 13.76
CA MET A 41 15.53 0.66 14.62
C MET A 41 15.98 -0.72 15.11
N HIS A 42 15.03 -1.62 15.32
CA HIS A 42 15.24 -3.01 15.71
C HIS A 42 14.22 -3.90 14.98
N GLY A 43 14.53 -5.17 14.84
CA GLY A 43 13.69 -6.12 14.11
C GLY A 43 14.04 -6.21 12.62
N VAL A 44 13.28 -7.01 11.89
CA VAL A 44 13.54 -7.34 10.49
C VAL A 44 12.24 -7.23 9.69
N VAL A 45 12.32 -6.66 8.50
CA VAL A 45 11.26 -6.75 7.49
C VAL A 45 11.71 -7.72 6.42
N GLU A 46 10.91 -8.73 6.16
CA GLU A 46 11.19 -9.73 5.13
C GLU A 46 10.23 -9.57 3.93
N LEU A 47 10.72 -9.84 2.73
CA LEU A 47 9.91 -10.02 1.54
C LEU A 47 10.20 -11.41 0.97
N HIS A 48 9.16 -12.24 0.81
CA HIS A 48 9.32 -13.63 0.39
C HIS A 48 10.28 -14.43 1.27
N GLY A 49 10.23 -14.21 2.60
CA GLY A 49 11.11 -14.85 3.58
C GLY A 49 12.59 -14.43 3.50
N LYS A 50 12.90 -13.33 2.78
CA LYS A 50 14.25 -12.79 2.68
C LYS A 50 14.36 -11.48 3.46
N PRO A 51 15.27 -11.42 4.45
CA PRO A 51 15.54 -10.19 5.19
C PRO A 51 16.03 -9.08 4.26
N THR A 52 15.59 -7.84 4.53
CA THR A 52 15.93 -6.68 3.72
C THR A 52 16.85 -5.69 4.43
N ALA A 53 17.26 -6.02 5.63
CA ALA A 53 18.15 -5.18 6.44
C ALA A 53 19.55 -4.96 5.84
N PHE A 54 19.96 -5.80 4.88
CA PHE A 54 21.28 -5.75 4.24
C PHE A 54 21.29 -5.06 2.87
N LEU A 55 20.14 -4.57 2.41
CA LEU A 55 20.03 -3.90 1.13
C LEU A 55 20.48 -2.43 1.26
N ASP A 56 21.20 -1.95 0.26
CA ASP A 56 21.52 -0.53 0.17
C ASP A 56 20.32 0.33 -0.28
N ALA A 57 20.51 1.65 -0.33
CA ALA A 57 19.42 2.58 -0.66
C ALA A 57 18.86 2.37 -2.07
N ASP A 58 19.72 2.05 -3.04
CA ASP A 58 19.33 1.83 -4.44
C ASP A 58 18.61 0.49 -4.59
N GLU A 59 19.09 -0.55 -3.95
CA GLU A 59 18.45 -1.86 -3.90
C GLU A 59 17.05 -1.76 -3.26
N LEU A 60 16.93 -1.03 -2.14
CA LEU A 60 15.63 -0.77 -1.50
C LEU A 60 14.70 0.05 -2.40
N ALA A 61 15.21 1.05 -3.13
CA ALA A 61 14.42 1.81 -4.08
C ALA A 61 13.90 0.93 -5.22
N MET A 62 14.75 0.05 -5.75
CA MET A 62 14.36 -0.92 -6.78
C MET A 62 13.35 -1.94 -6.26
N GLN A 63 13.50 -2.40 -5.02
CA GLN A 63 12.51 -3.27 -4.37
C GLN A 63 11.15 -2.58 -4.23
N ARG A 64 11.13 -1.33 -3.76
CA ARG A 64 9.90 -0.53 -3.70
C ARG A 64 9.23 -0.39 -5.06
N LEU A 65 10.02 -0.03 -6.07
CA LEU A 65 9.50 0.20 -7.42
C LEU A 65 8.89 -1.06 -8.04
N LYS A 66 9.45 -2.24 -7.75
CA LYS A 66 9.01 -3.52 -8.34
C LYS A 66 7.87 -4.19 -7.57
N HIS A 67 7.87 -4.10 -6.24
CA HIS A 67 6.98 -4.91 -5.42
C HIS A 67 5.89 -4.11 -4.72
N PHE A 68 6.02 -2.77 -4.64
CA PHE A 68 5.10 -1.94 -3.88
C PHE A 68 4.44 -0.87 -4.73
N GLY A 69 3.14 -0.68 -4.53
CA GLY A 69 2.40 0.49 -4.98
C GLY A 69 1.97 1.33 -3.78
N PHE A 70 2.09 2.65 -3.87
CA PHE A 70 1.73 3.55 -2.78
C PHE A 70 0.60 4.48 -3.16
N VAL A 71 -0.41 4.55 -2.28
CA VAL A 71 -1.54 5.48 -2.36
C VAL A 71 -1.54 6.32 -1.09
N PHE A 72 -1.35 7.62 -1.22
CA PHE A 72 -1.24 8.57 -0.11
C PHE A 72 -2.53 9.36 0.07
N GLN A 73 -2.80 9.82 1.28
CA GLN A 73 -3.95 10.65 1.64
C GLN A 73 -4.08 11.91 0.75
N ALA A 74 -2.97 12.57 0.44
CA ALA A 74 -2.92 13.77 -0.40
C ALA A 74 -2.79 13.46 -1.90
N TYR A 75 -3.02 12.21 -2.33
CA TYR A 75 -2.86 11.69 -3.69
C TYR A 75 -1.42 11.77 -4.23
N ASN A 76 -0.64 12.77 -3.89
CA ASN A 76 0.73 13.07 -4.35
C ASN A 76 0.86 13.00 -5.89
N LEU A 77 -0.13 13.53 -6.60
CA LEU A 77 -0.08 13.68 -8.05
C LEU A 77 0.79 14.88 -8.44
N PHE A 78 1.52 14.73 -9.53
CA PHE A 78 2.26 15.83 -10.13
C PHE A 78 1.26 16.79 -10.82
N PRO A 79 1.11 18.03 -10.36
CA PRO A 79 0.04 18.93 -10.83
C PRO A 79 0.25 19.38 -12.28
N VAL A 80 1.48 19.31 -12.78
CA VAL A 80 1.89 19.71 -14.14
C VAL A 80 1.81 18.57 -15.15
N LEU A 81 1.48 17.36 -14.71
CA LEU A 81 1.32 16.18 -15.54
C LEU A 81 -0.16 15.80 -15.65
N THR A 82 -0.56 15.30 -16.81
CA THR A 82 -1.89 14.73 -17.03
C THR A 82 -2.09 13.44 -16.21
N ALA A 83 -3.32 12.92 -16.19
CA ALA A 83 -3.62 11.64 -15.53
C ALA A 83 -2.77 10.50 -16.10
N ALA A 84 -2.66 10.39 -17.42
CA ALA A 84 -1.83 9.38 -18.06
C ALA A 84 -0.34 9.57 -17.74
N GLU A 85 0.17 10.79 -17.80
CA GLU A 85 1.58 11.08 -17.48
C GLU A 85 1.90 10.80 -16.02
N ASN A 86 0.98 11.06 -15.07
CA ASN A 86 1.15 10.69 -13.67
C ASN A 86 1.35 9.17 -13.49
N VAL A 87 0.63 8.36 -14.26
CA VAL A 87 0.79 6.89 -14.24
C VAL A 87 2.10 6.48 -14.92
N MET A 88 2.47 7.15 -16.03
CA MET A 88 3.69 6.85 -16.79
C MET A 88 4.97 7.07 -15.98
N VAL A 89 5.00 8.00 -15.01
CA VAL A 89 6.20 8.25 -14.19
C VAL A 89 6.76 6.96 -13.57
N ALA A 90 5.91 6.10 -13.02
CA ALA A 90 6.36 4.84 -12.42
C ALA A 90 6.90 3.87 -13.49
N LEU A 91 6.30 3.84 -14.66
CA LEU A 91 6.71 3.00 -15.78
C LEU A 91 8.04 3.47 -16.39
N ASP A 92 8.24 4.79 -16.48
CA ASP A 92 9.51 5.38 -16.94
C ASP A 92 10.66 5.00 -15.99
N LEU A 93 10.43 5.05 -14.67
CA LEU A 93 11.40 4.61 -13.67
C LEU A 93 11.73 3.10 -13.78
N LEU A 94 10.78 2.28 -14.23
CA LEU A 94 10.97 0.86 -14.52
C LEU A 94 11.68 0.62 -15.86
N GLY A 95 11.98 1.67 -16.63
CA GLY A 95 12.68 1.58 -17.93
C GLY A 95 11.77 1.19 -19.09
N ALA A 96 10.45 1.32 -18.97
CA ALA A 96 9.52 1.04 -20.05
C ALA A 96 9.71 2.05 -21.20
N SER A 97 9.62 1.59 -22.44
CA SER A 97 9.60 2.51 -23.58
C SER A 97 8.36 3.39 -23.54
N LYS A 98 8.45 4.62 -24.08
CA LYS A 98 7.36 5.60 -24.08
C LYS A 98 6.04 5.04 -24.63
N ARG A 99 6.10 4.18 -25.67
CA ARG A 99 4.92 3.53 -26.23
C ARG A 99 4.29 2.57 -25.23
N VAL A 100 5.09 1.69 -24.64
CA VAL A 100 4.63 0.71 -23.63
C VAL A 100 4.05 1.43 -22.42
N ALA A 101 4.73 2.48 -21.92
CA ALA A 101 4.23 3.27 -20.79
C ALA A 101 2.90 3.94 -21.10
N LYS A 102 2.71 4.48 -22.30
CA LYS A 102 1.45 5.11 -22.71
C LYS A 102 0.30 4.11 -22.83
N ASP A 103 0.54 2.96 -23.44
CA ASP A 103 -0.47 1.91 -23.62
C ASP A 103 -0.88 1.36 -22.24
N ARG A 104 0.08 1.11 -21.36
CA ARG A 104 -0.18 0.63 -19.99
C ARG A 104 -0.90 1.65 -19.12
N ALA A 105 -0.52 2.93 -19.21
CA ALA A 105 -1.20 4.00 -18.48
C ALA A 105 -2.68 4.11 -18.90
N ARG A 106 -2.99 3.99 -20.19
CA ARG A 106 -4.37 3.95 -20.69
C ARG A 106 -5.13 2.78 -20.09
N GLU A 107 -4.61 1.56 -20.19
CA GLU A 107 -5.21 0.36 -19.62
C GLU A 107 -5.54 0.53 -18.13
N LEU A 108 -4.59 1.02 -17.34
CA LEU A 108 -4.77 1.20 -15.91
C LEU A 108 -5.81 2.29 -15.58
N LEU A 109 -5.87 3.36 -16.35
CA LEU A 109 -6.89 4.39 -16.20
C LEU A 109 -8.28 3.88 -16.61
N GLU A 110 -8.38 3.01 -17.61
CA GLU A 110 -9.63 2.30 -17.94
C GLU A 110 -10.07 1.38 -16.79
N VAL A 111 -9.16 0.60 -16.19
CA VAL A 111 -9.45 -0.26 -15.03
C VAL A 111 -10.04 0.52 -13.85
N VAL A 112 -9.57 1.74 -13.61
CA VAL A 112 -10.10 2.59 -12.54
C VAL A 112 -11.26 3.48 -13.00
N GLY A 113 -11.80 3.26 -14.23
CA GLY A 113 -12.94 4.00 -14.77
C GLY A 113 -12.66 5.46 -15.15
N LEU A 114 -11.46 5.72 -15.67
CA LEU A 114 -10.99 7.04 -16.11
C LEU A 114 -10.46 7.03 -17.55
N GLY A 115 -10.89 6.10 -18.39
CA GLY A 115 -10.44 5.98 -19.78
C GLY A 115 -10.77 7.21 -20.65
N ASP A 116 -11.77 8.02 -20.25
CA ASP A 116 -12.15 9.29 -20.89
C ASP A 116 -11.39 10.52 -20.32
N ARG A 117 -10.47 10.34 -19.37
CA ARG A 117 -9.77 11.40 -18.62
C ARG A 117 -8.25 11.36 -18.74
N LEU A 118 -7.71 10.66 -19.73
CA LEU A 118 -6.25 10.45 -19.90
C LEU A 118 -5.47 11.76 -19.91
N ASP A 119 -5.96 12.76 -20.60
CA ASP A 119 -5.31 14.05 -20.79
C ASP A 119 -5.73 15.13 -19.77
N ALA A 120 -6.55 14.75 -18.78
CA ALA A 120 -6.99 15.68 -17.74
C ALA A 120 -5.86 15.94 -16.72
N TYR A 121 -5.65 17.20 -16.37
CA TYR A 121 -4.75 17.60 -15.29
C TYR A 121 -5.43 17.40 -13.92
N PRO A 122 -4.66 17.16 -12.84
CA PRO A 122 -5.20 16.98 -11.48
C PRO A 122 -6.14 18.11 -11.03
N SER A 123 -5.91 19.35 -11.47
CA SER A 123 -6.76 20.51 -11.20
C SER A 123 -8.17 20.40 -11.80
N HIS A 124 -8.34 19.62 -12.85
CA HIS A 124 -9.61 19.42 -13.56
C HIS A 124 -10.32 18.12 -13.12
N LEU A 125 -9.78 17.41 -12.13
CA LEU A 125 -10.32 16.17 -11.62
C LEU A 125 -10.98 16.37 -10.24
N SER A 126 -12.10 15.68 -10.00
CA SER A 126 -12.69 15.61 -8.66
C SER A 126 -11.75 14.88 -7.68
N SER A 127 -12.00 14.98 -6.36
CA SER A 127 -11.24 14.25 -5.33
C SER A 127 -11.24 12.74 -5.60
N GLY A 128 -12.41 12.15 -5.90
CA GLY A 128 -12.52 10.73 -6.23
C GLY A 128 -11.80 10.35 -7.54
N GLN A 129 -11.78 11.25 -8.54
CA GLN A 129 -11.00 11.01 -9.76
C GLN A 129 -9.50 11.09 -9.50
N ARG A 130 -9.02 12.08 -8.71
CA ARG A 130 -7.61 12.15 -8.29
C ARG A 130 -7.17 10.90 -7.53
N GLN A 131 -8.01 10.40 -6.63
CA GLN A 131 -7.75 9.15 -5.92
C GLN A 131 -7.60 7.97 -6.88
N ARG A 132 -8.48 7.84 -7.86
CA ARG A 132 -8.39 6.77 -8.86
C ARG A 132 -7.16 6.89 -9.74
N VAL A 133 -6.70 8.09 -10.10
CA VAL A 133 -5.40 8.28 -10.78
C VAL A 133 -4.24 7.84 -9.88
N ALA A 134 -4.27 8.17 -8.58
CA ALA A 134 -3.25 7.72 -7.63
C ALA A 134 -3.21 6.19 -7.49
N ILE A 135 -4.37 5.53 -7.50
CA ILE A 135 -4.47 4.06 -7.51
C ILE A 135 -3.91 3.49 -8.82
N ALA A 136 -4.27 4.06 -9.98
CA ALA A 136 -3.74 3.62 -11.27
C ALA A 136 -2.20 3.74 -11.33
N ARG A 137 -1.64 4.85 -10.82
CA ARG A 137 -0.19 5.04 -10.71
C ARG A 137 0.45 3.98 -9.79
N ALA A 138 -0.18 3.68 -8.66
CA ALA A 138 0.31 2.65 -7.74
C ALA A 138 0.34 1.25 -8.38
N LEU A 139 -0.55 0.98 -9.34
CA LEU A 139 -0.62 -0.28 -10.08
C LEU A 139 0.34 -0.38 -11.26
N ALA A 140 1.05 0.69 -11.63
CA ALA A 140 1.80 0.78 -12.88
C ALA A 140 2.83 -0.34 -13.07
N GLY A 141 3.54 -0.70 -12.00
CA GLY A 141 4.56 -1.76 -11.99
C GLY A 141 4.05 -3.17 -11.69
N ASP A 142 2.74 -3.40 -11.73
CA ASP A 142 2.11 -4.66 -11.28
C ASP A 142 2.60 -5.10 -9.88
N PRO A 143 2.43 -4.25 -8.84
CA PRO A 143 2.97 -4.51 -7.52
C PRO A 143 2.28 -5.71 -6.87
N GLU A 144 3.05 -6.43 -6.05
CA GLU A 144 2.54 -7.52 -5.22
C GLU A 144 1.82 -7.00 -3.97
N ILE A 145 2.13 -5.76 -3.56
CA ILE A 145 1.60 -5.14 -2.34
C ILE A 145 1.21 -3.69 -2.63
N LEU A 146 -0.04 -3.35 -2.35
CA LEU A 146 -0.53 -1.97 -2.34
C LEU A 146 -0.57 -1.45 -0.90
N MET A 147 0.13 -0.35 -0.64
CA MET A 147 0.16 0.36 0.63
C MET A 147 -0.67 1.64 0.53
N ALA A 148 -1.74 1.76 1.31
CA ALA A 148 -2.64 2.91 1.26
C ALA A 148 -2.74 3.59 2.64
N ASP A 149 -2.30 4.84 2.72
CA ASP A 149 -2.38 5.65 3.92
C ASP A 149 -3.58 6.60 3.84
N GLU A 150 -4.60 6.33 4.66
CA GLU A 150 -5.86 7.10 4.75
C GLU A 150 -6.50 7.38 3.37
N PRO A 151 -6.68 6.38 2.48
CA PRO A 151 -7.04 6.61 1.08
C PRO A 151 -8.45 7.17 0.88
N THR A 152 -9.26 7.23 1.93
CA THR A 152 -10.64 7.72 1.88
C THR A 152 -10.83 9.06 2.60
N ALA A 153 -9.82 9.55 3.33
CA ALA A 153 -9.96 10.72 4.21
C ALA A 153 -10.36 12.02 3.47
N ALA A 154 -9.93 12.19 2.22
CA ALA A 154 -10.24 13.37 1.40
C ALA A 154 -11.46 13.16 0.48
N LEU A 155 -12.23 12.08 0.68
CA LEU A 155 -13.38 11.71 -0.15
C LEU A 155 -14.68 11.86 0.62
N ASP A 156 -15.77 12.17 -0.08
CA ASP A 156 -17.10 11.98 0.45
C ASP A 156 -17.41 10.50 0.68
N ALA A 157 -18.50 10.21 1.41
CA ALA A 157 -18.84 8.85 1.80
C ALA A 157 -19.00 7.89 0.63
N GLU A 158 -19.64 8.33 -0.46
CA GLU A 158 -19.91 7.49 -1.64
C GLU A 158 -18.61 7.16 -2.37
N ASN A 159 -17.78 8.17 -2.66
CA ASN A 159 -16.50 7.97 -3.34
C ASN A 159 -15.52 7.18 -2.46
N GLY A 160 -15.54 7.36 -1.14
CA GLY A 160 -14.76 6.56 -0.20
C GLY A 160 -15.10 5.07 -0.29
N LEU A 161 -16.38 4.71 -0.30
CA LEU A 161 -16.81 3.33 -0.45
C LEU A 161 -16.45 2.73 -1.82
N LYS A 162 -16.60 3.51 -2.90
CA LYS A 162 -16.16 3.08 -4.24
C LYS A 162 -14.66 2.83 -4.31
N ALA A 163 -13.84 3.63 -3.63
CA ALA A 163 -12.40 3.40 -3.54
C ALA A 163 -12.08 2.10 -2.79
N MET A 164 -12.77 1.82 -1.70
CA MET A 164 -12.59 0.57 -0.94
C MET A 164 -13.01 -0.66 -1.75
N GLU A 165 -14.13 -0.59 -2.48
CA GLU A 165 -14.56 -1.66 -3.39
C GLU A 165 -13.51 -1.92 -4.48
N LEU A 166 -12.93 -0.85 -5.05
CA LEU A 166 -11.85 -0.95 -6.02
C LEU A 166 -10.63 -1.66 -5.41
N PHE A 167 -10.19 -1.30 -4.21
CA PHE A 167 -9.09 -2.00 -3.53
C PHE A 167 -9.37 -3.49 -3.34
N ARG A 168 -10.59 -3.84 -2.91
CA ARG A 168 -11.00 -5.23 -2.73
C ARG A 168 -11.00 -6.01 -4.05
N THR A 169 -11.51 -5.42 -5.12
CA THR A 169 -11.49 -5.99 -6.48
C THR A 169 -10.05 -6.23 -6.95
N LEU A 170 -9.19 -5.22 -6.80
CA LEU A 170 -7.77 -5.32 -7.17
C LEU A 170 -7.05 -6.42 -6.39
N ALA A 171 -7.29 -6.54 -5.07
CA ALA A 171 -6.70 -7.61 -4.26
C ALA A 171 -7.03 -8.99 -4.83
N ARG A 172 -8.28 -9.21 -5.25
CA ARG A 172 -8.75 -10.51 -5.77
C ARG A 172 -8.27 -10.77 -7.20
N GLU A 173 -8.48 -9.81 -8.10
CA GLU A 173 -8.24 -10.00 -9.53
C GLU A 173 -6.75 -9.99 -9.87
N ARG A 174 -5.96 -9.14 -9.20
CA ARG A 174 -4.51 -9.03 -9.43
C ARG A 174 -3.67 -9.84 -8.46
N ARG A 175 -4.31 -10.54 -7.51
CA ARG A 175 -3.64 -11.33 -6.48
C ARG A 175 -2.59 -10.54 -5.68
N CYS A 176 -2.80 -9.24 -5.52
CA CYS A 176 -1.95 -8.39 -4.70
C CYS A 176 -2.48 -8.30 -3.26
N ALA A 177 -1.59 -8.13 -2.30
CA ALA A 177 -1.97 -7.74 -0.96
C ALA A 177 -2.33 -6.25 -0.93
N VAL A 178 -3.35 -5.86 -0.17
CA VAL A 178 -3.71 -4.45 0.02
C VAL A 178 -3.69 -4.14 1.51
N VAL A 179 -2.75 -3.30 1.94
CA VAL A 179 -2.62 -2.84 3.33
C VAL A 179 -3.11 -1.41 3.42
N ILE A 180 -4.14 -1.17 4.22
CA ILE A 180 -4.79 0.14 4.33
C ILE A 180 -4.74 0.61 5.78
N VAL A 181 -4.19 1.78 6.01
CA VAL A 181 -4.36 2.54 7.25
C VAL A 181 -5.61 3.38 7.14
N THR A 182 -6.51 3.27 8.10
CA THR A 182 -7.73 4.10 8.15
C THR A 182 -8.28 4.19 9.58
N HIS A 183 -9.03 5.25 9.84
CA HIS A 183 -9.84 5.42 11.05
C HIS A 183 -11.35 5.38 10.75
N ASP A 184 -11.74 5.16 9.48
CA ASP A 184 -13.15 5.12 9.08
C ASP A 184 -13.76 3.72 9.33
N PRO A 185 -14.67 3.55 10.30
CA PRO A 185 -15.26 2.25 10.62
C PRO A 185 -16.08 1.65 9.48
N ARG A 186 -16.56 2.47 8.54
CA ARG A 186 -17.34 1.99 7.39
C ARG A 186 -16.52 1.12 6.43
N THR A 187 -15.18 1.21 6.50
CA THR A 187 -14.26 0.47 5.64
C THR A 187 -14.05 -0.97 6.10
N GLN A 188 -14.35 -1.30 7.36
CA GLN A 188 -14.10 -2.62 7.97
C GLN A 188 -14.75 -3.77 7.18
N ARG A 189 -15.93 -3.55 6.61
CA ARG A 189 -16.64 -4.56 5.80
C ARG A 189 -15.90 -5.01 4.53
N PHE A 190 -14.88 -4.29 4.11
CA PHE A 190 -14.06 -4.63 2.94
C PHE A 190 -12.81 -5.43 3.29
N ALA A 191 -12.49 -5.53 4.58
CA ALA A 191 -11.32 -6.22 5.07
C ALA A 191 -11.51 -7.74 5.10
N ASP A 192 -10.43 -8.46 4.89
CA ASP A 192 -10.30 -9.87 5.23
C ASP A 192 -9.74 -10.03 6.65
N ARG A 193 -8.85 -9.10 7.03
CA ARG A 193 -8.24 -9.07 8.35
C ARG A 193 -8.10 -7.62 8.85
N ILE A 194 -8.30 -7.45 10.15
CA ILE A 194 -8.15 -6.15 10.82
C ILE A 194 -7.14 -6.30 11.94
N VAL A 195 -6.19 -5.38 11.98
CA VAL A 195 -5.19 -5.25 13.03
C VAL A 195 -5.39 -3.94 13.76
N HIS A 196 -5.62 -4.03 15.06
CA HIS A 196 -5.73 -2.88 15.94
C HIS A 196 -4.36 -2.53 16.53
N LEU A 197 -3.94 -1.30 16.30
CA LEU A 197 -2.70 -0.75 16.83
C LEU A 197 -2.99 0.32 17.87
N GLU A 198 -2.50 0.15 19.11
CA GLU A 198 -2.59 1.12 20.20
C GLU A 198 -1.20 1.28 20.83
N ASP A 199 -0.80 2.50 21.11
CA ASP A 199 0.48 2.85 21.75
C ASP A 199 1.70 2.11 21.16
N GLY A 200 1.69 1.93 19.83
CA GLY A 200 2.76 1.29 19.10
C GLY A 200 2.79 -0.24 19.18
N ARG A 201 1.73 -0.88 19.69
CA ARG A 201 1.59 -2.35 19.82
C ARG A 201 0.36 -2.86 19.12
N ILE A 202 0.43 -4.08 18.59
CA ILE A 202 -0.78 -4.78 18.12
C ILE A 202 -1.51 -5.30 19.36
N VAL A 203 -2.73 -4.82 19.58
CA VAL A 203 -3.57 -5.23 20.70
C VAL A 203 -4.61 -6.27 20.29
N GLU A 204 -4.98 -6.30 19.01
CA GLU A 204 -5.95 -7.26 18.48
C GLU A 204 -5.67 -7.53 16.99
N CYS A 205 -5.89 -8.77 16.57
CA CYS A 205 -5.87 -9.18 15.17
C CYS A 205 -7.09 -10.07 14.90
N SER A 206 -8.02 -9.58 14.09
CA SER A 206 -9.28 -10.27 13.78
C SER A 206 -9.31 -10.67 12.30
N THR A 207 -9.61 -11.94 12.01
CA THR A 207 -9.83 -12.44 10.65
C THR A 207 -11.32 -12.49 10.37
N LEU A 208 -11.80 -11.77 9.36
CA LEU A 208 -13.23 -11.64 9.04
C LEU A 208 -13.68 -12.63 7.95
N ALA A 209 -12.78 -13.00 7.04
CA ALA A 209 -13.07 -13.96 5.98
C ALA A 209 -11.87 -14.90 5.78
N PRO A 210 -12.09 -16.18 5.45
CA PRO A 210 -11.00 -17.05 5.07
C PRO A 210 -10.39 -16.58 3.75
N PHE A 211 -9.08 -16.36 3.73
CA PHE A 211 -8.29 -16.07 2.53
C PHE A 211 -7.25 -17.18 2.31
N PRO A 212 -6.79 -17.40 1.08
CA PRO A 212 -5.83 -18.47 0.81
C PRO A 212 -4.50 -18.16 1.52
N THR A 213 -4.19 -18.90 2.59
CA THR A 213 -2.95 -18.76 3.38
C THR A 213 -1.73 -19.37 2.68
N ALA A 214 -1.85 -19.84 1.45
CA ALA A 214 -0.84 -20.67 0.77
C ALA A 214 0.46 -19.93 0.39
N ASN A 215 0.50 -18.59 0.43
CA ASN A 215 1.72 -17.81 0.16
C ASN A 215 1.81 -16.63 1.13
N ALA A 216 2.25 -16.89 2.34
CA ALA A 216 2.63 -15.83 3.27
C ALA A 216 3.83 -15.07 2.70
N LEU A 217 3.67 -13.75 2.52
CA LEU A 217 4.79 -12.83 2.36
C LEU A 217 5.34 -12.59 3.78
N HIS A 218 6.06 -13.57 4.33
CA HIS A 218 6.48 -13.56 5.73
C HIS A 218 7.23 -12.31 6.13
N ALA A 219 6.84 -11.73 7.25
CA ALA A 219 7.65 -10.83 8.06
C ALA A 219 7.69 -11.31 9.52
N PRO A 220 8.37 -12.45 9.86
CA PRO A 220 8.54 -12.81 11.25
C PRO A 220 9.62 -11.94 11.91
N VAL A 221 9.28 -11.36 13.05
CA VAL A 221 10.26 -10.75 13.96
C VAL A 221 10.75 -11.86 14.91
N SER A 222 11.96 -12.32 14.70
CA SER A 222 12.59 -13.25 15.66
C SER A 222 12.91 -12.52 16.97
N PRO A 223 12.70 -13.15 18.16
CA PRO A 223 13.04 -12.55 19.44
C PRO A 223 14.57 -12.31 19.53
N PRO A 224 15.02 -11.32 20.31
CA PRO A 224 16.43 -11.05 20.49
C PRO A 224 17.12 -12.28 21.09
N LEU A 225 18.22 -12.69 20.47
CA LEU A 225 19.10 -13.70 21.04
C LEU A 225 19.49 -13.26 22.47
N SER A 226 19.02 -13.99 23.46
CA SER A 226 19.48 -13.86 24.84
C SER A 226 20.99 -14.04 24.83
N GLN A 227 21.75 -12.98 25.16
CA GLN A 227 23.16 -13.11 25.48
C GLN A 227 23.24 -13.93 26.75
N GLY A 228 23.48 -15.24 26.56
CA GLY A 228 23.90 -16.11 27.63
C GLY A 228 25.26 -15.65 28.14
N GLY A 229 25.30 -15.27 29.42
CA GLY A 229 26.53 -14.93 30.09
C GLY A 229 27.44 -16.16 30.22
N MET A 230 28.70 -15.92 30.11
CA MET A 230 29.81 -16.41 30.95
C MET A 230 30.93 -15.39 30.91
#